data_57a06e1eb88e74b88259bea5a89d5554
#
_entry.id   57a06e1eb88e74b88259bea5a89d5554
#
_cell.length_a   1.000
_cell.length_b   1.000
_cell.length_c   1.000
_cell.angle_alpha   90.00
_cell.angle_beta   90.00
_cell.angle_gamma   90.00
#
_symmetry.space_group_name_H-M   'P 1'
#
loop_
_entity.id
_entity.type
_entity.pdbx_description
1 polymer ?
#
loop_
_entity_poly.entity_id
_entity_poly.type
_entity_poly.pdbx_seq_one_letter_code
_entity_poly.pdbx_strand_id
1 'polypeptide(L)'
;MKIIITGAYAIGTYLARLLSRNQEELTIIDNDEERLDRIGSDYDLMTVQGSPSSLKTLKEAGACEADLFIAVTLDENENINSCIIAHTLGAKKTVAMVNDDEYMEENVLQMYK
;
A
#
# COMPACT_ATOMS: atom_id res chain seq x y z
N MET A 1 -4.56 10.98 -9.72
CA MET A 1 -3.83 9.71 -9.63
C MET A 1 -4.39 8.89 -8.47
N LYS A 2 -4.65 7.64 -8.68
CA LYS A 2 -5.16 6.75 -7.63
C LYS A 2 -4.01 6.02 -6.98
N ILE A 3 -3.87 6.19 -5.65
CA ILE A 3 -2.77 5.62 -4.86
C ILE A 3 -3.34 4.75 -3.75
N ILE A 4 -2.81 3.54 -3.61
CA ILE A 4 -3.16 2.63 -2.53
C ILE A 4 -1.93 2.37 -1.68
N ILE A 5 -2.08 2.48 -0.36
CA ILE A 5 -1.03 2.19 0.61
C ILE A 5 -1.49 1.04 1.49
N THR A 6 -0.66 0.01 1.68
CA THR A 6 -0.94 -1.01 2.68
C THR A 6 -0.04 -0.84 3.87
N GLY A 7 -0.64 -0.84 5.06
CA GLY A 7 0.08 -0.67 6.32
C GLY A 7 -0.02 0.75 6.87
N ALA A 8 -0.87 0.94 7.88
CA ALA A 8 -1.05 2.23 8.55
C ALA A 8 -0.11 2.35 9.74
N TYR A 9 1.14 1.95 9.57
CA TYR A 9 2.21 2.12 10.55
C TYR A 9 2.92 3.46 10.32
N ALA A 10 4.11 3.63 10.85
CA ALA A 10 4.80 4.93 10.80
C ALA A 10 5.06 5.42 9.38
N ILE A 11 5.57 4.55 8.50
CA ILE A 11 5.87 4.95 7.13
C ILE A 11 4.61 5.16 6.31
N GLY A 12 3.63 4.25 6.44
CA GLY A 12 2.37 4.37 5.72
C GLY A 12 1.60 5.62 6.08
N THR A 13 1.52 5.96 7.37
CA THR A 13 0.84 7.18 7.81
C THR A 13 1.58 8.43 7.39
N TYR A 14 2.91 8.39 7.39
CA TYR A 14 3.72 9.51 6.91
C TYR A 14 3.46 9.77 5.43
N LEU A 15 3.48 8.72 4.61
CA LEU A 15 3.19 8.83 3.18
C LEU A 15 1.77 9.32 2.93
N ALA A 16 0.81 8.79 3.68
CA ALA A 16 -0.59 9.21 3.53
C ALA A 16 -0.74 10.70 3.83
N ARG A 17 -0.04 11.18 4.86
CA ARG A 17 -0.04 12.60 5.21
C ARG A 17 0.52 13.46 4.08
N LEU A 18 1.64 13.05 3.51
CA LEU A 18 2.25 13.80 2.41
C LEU A 18 1.37 13.79 1.16
N LEU A 19 0.85 12.62 0.80
CA LEU A 19 0.11 12.47 -0.44
C LEU A 19 -1.28 13.08 -0.36
N SER A 20 -1.90 13.12 0.82
CA SER A 20 -3.22 13.74 0.97
C SER A 20 -3.20 15.23 0.67
N ARG A 21 -2.05 15.88 0.82
CA ARG A 21 -1.91 17.32 0.53
C ARG A 21 -1.93 17.61 -0.96
N ASN A 22 -1.69 16.62 -1.80
CA ASN A 22 -1.60 16.79 -3.24
C ASN A 22 -2.91 16.48 -3.95
N GLN A 23 -4.00 16.31 -3.21
CA GLN A 23 -5.33 16.01 -3.74
C GLN A 23 -5.38 14.72 -4.56
N GLU A 24 -4.52 13.76 -4.21
CA GLU A 24 -4.55 12.45 -4.84
C GLU A 24 -5.70 11.62 -4.29
N GLU A 25 -6.22 10.70 -5.10
CA GLU A 25 -7.23 9.74 -4.65
C GLU A 25 -6.51 8.65 -3.86
N LEU A 26 -6.60 8.73 -2.54
CA LEU A 26 -5.78 7.93 -1.64
C LEU A 26 -6.61 6.94 -0.86
N THR A 27 -6.18 5.68 -0.82
CA THR A 27 -6.78 4.62 -0.02
C THR A 27 -5.69 3.94 0.80
N ILE A 28 -5.97 3.69 2.07
CA ILE A 28 -5.04 2.97 2.93
C ILE A 28 -5.69 1.69 3.45
N ILE A 29 -4.95 0.59 3.38
CA ILE A 29 -5.40 -0.74 3.80
C ILE A 29 -4.65 -1.16 5.06
N ASP A 30 -5.37 -1.66 6.04
CA ASP A 30 -4.77 -2.25 7.23
C ASP A 30 -5.76 -3.25 7.83
N ASN A 31 -5.28 -4.26 8.53
CA ASN A 31 -6.16 -5.19 9.21
C ASN A 31 -6.61 -4.70 10.58
N ASP A 32 -6.02 -3.63 11.10
CA ASP A 32 -6.33 -3.06 12.41
C ASP A 32 -7.23 -1.84 12.26
N GLU A 33 -8.46 -1.96 12.73
CA GLU A 33 -9.45 -0.89 12.65
C GLU A 33 -8.99 0.37 13.40
N GLU A 34 -8.33 0.23 14.53
CA GLU A 34 -7.87 1.38 15.30
C GLU A 34 -6.85 2.22 14.54
N ARG A 35 -5.92 1.57 13.84
CA ARG A 35 -4.93 2.29 13.03
C ARG A 35 -5.61 3.05 11.90
N LEU A 36 -6.62 2.42 11.28
CA LEU A 36 -7.37 3.06 10.19
C LEU A 36 -8.19 4.24 10.71
N ASP A 37 -8.82 4.11 11.85
CA ASP A 37 -9.62 5.19 12.42
C ASP A 37 -8.77 6.41 12.73
N ARG A 38 -7.56 6.20 13.23
CA ARG A 38 -6.66 7.32 13.53
C ARG A 38 -6.28 8.12 12.29
N ILE A 39 -5.92 7.42 11.20
CA ILE A 39 -5.51 8.12 9.98
C ILE A 39 -6.71 8.68 9.23
N GLY A 40 -7.82 7.96 9.22
CA GLY A 40 -9.00 8.36 8.48
C GLY A 40 -9.71 9.58 9.04
N SER A 41 -9.58 9.83 10.36
CA SER A 41 -10.21 11.00 10.97
C SER A 41 -9.44 12.30 10.71
N ASP A 42 -8.14 12.20 10.41
CA ASP A 42 -7.27 13.37 10.28
C ASP A 42 -7.06 13.83 8.83
N TYR A 43 -7.27 12.95 7.84
CA TYR A 43 -6.96 13.23 6.45
C TYR A 43 -8.07 12.79 5.52
N ASP A 44 -8.15 13.45 4.38
CA ASP A 44 -9.13 13.12 3.33
C ASP A 44 -8.61 11.90 2.53
N LEU A 45 -8.98 10.72 2.99
CA LEU A 45 -8.60 9.48 2.34
C LEU A 45 -9.63 8.41 2.67
N MET A 46 -9.61 7.32 1.91
CA MET A 46 -10.47 6.17 2.16
C MET A 46 -9.68 5.10 2.93
N THR A 47 -10.38 4.39 3.79
CA THR A 47 -9.78 3.27 4.53
C THR A 47 -10.49 1.98 4.15
N VAL A 48 -9.72 0.90 4.05
CA VAL A 48 -10.25 -0.44 3.82
C VAL A 48 -9.64 -1.37 4.85
N GLN A 49 -10.49 -1.99 5.68
CA GLN A 49 -10.02 -2.94 6.67
C GLN A 49 -9.94 -4.33 6.04
N GLY A 50 -8.80 -4.97 6.15
CA GLY A 50 -8.59 -6.31 5.65
C GLY A 50 -7.13 -6.65 5.53
N SER A 51 -6.84 -7.88 5.11
CA SER A 51 -5.47 -8.32 4.90
C SER A 51 -4.89 -7.70 3.64
N PRO A 52 -3.68 -7.10 3.73
CA PRO A 52 -3.02 -6.53 2.55
C PRO A 52 -2.70 -7.55 1.45
N SER A 53 -2.69 -8.84 1.77
CA SER A 53 -2.43 -9.88 0.79
C SER A 53 -3.69 -10.64 0.38
N SER A 54 -4.86 -10.15 0.76
CA SER A 54 -6.14 -10.75 0.36
C SER A 54 -6.58 -10.20 -0.98
N LEU A 55 -6.86 -11.09 -1.93
CA LEU A 55 -7.39 -10.71 -3.24
C LEU A 55 -8.67 -9.89 -3.11
N LYS A 56 -9.55 -10.30 -2.22
CA LYS A 56 -10.82 -9.60 -1.98
C LYS A 56 -10.58 -8.17 -1.49
N THR A 57 -9.70 -8.01 -0.50
CA THR A 57 -9.37 -6.71 0.07
C THR A 57 -8.79 -5.78 -0.98
N LEU A 58 -7.86 -6.28 -1.78
CA LEU A 58 -7.22 -5.46 -2.81
C LEU A 58 -8.21 -5.06 -3.89
N LYS A 59 -9.13 -5.93 -4.26
CA LYS A 59 -10.19 -5.57 -5.20
C LYS A 59 -11.12 -4.51 -4.63
N GLU A 60 -11.51 -4.64 -3.38
CA GLU A 60 -12.36 -3.65 -2.71
C GLU A 60 -11.69 -2.27 -2.65
N ALA A 61 -10.38 -2.24 -2.46
CA ALA A 61 -9.62 -1.01 -2.41
C ALA A 61 -9.41 -0.39 -3.80
N GLY A 62 -9.71 -1.12 -4.86
CA GLY A 62 -9.57 -0.62 -6.22
C GLY A 62 -8.18 -0.82 -6.82
N ALA A 63 -7.50 -1.90 -6.43
CA ALA A 63 -6.15 -2.18 -6.95
C ALA A 63 -6.14 -2.33 -8.47
N CYS A 64 -7.24 -2.79 -9.07
CA CYS A 64 -7.35 -2.96 -10.52
C CYS A 64 -7.14 -1.63 -11.28
N GLU A 65 -7.44 -0.52 -10.64
CA GLU A 65 -7.39 0.81 -11.26
C GLU A 65 -6.29 1.69 -10.65
N ALA A 66 -5.47 1.14 -9.76
CA ALA A 66 -4.46 1.93 -9.07
C ALA A 66 -3.34 2.35 -10.03
N ASP A 67 -2.95 3.60 -9.94
CA ASP A 67 -1.77 4.11 -10.64
C ASP A 67 -0.50 3.73 -9.87
N LEU A 68 -0.61 3.70 -8.55
CA LEU A 68 0.52 3.38 -7.68
C LEU A 68 0.03 2.60 -6.46
N PHE A 69 0.69 1.49 -6.17
CA PHE A 69 0.41 0.63 -5.03
C PHE A 69 1.68 0.54 -4.18
N ILE A 70 1.59 0.96 -2.92
CA ILE A 70 2.74 1.04 -2.01
C ILE A 70 2.50 0.12 -0.82
N ALA A 71 3.35 -0.90 -0.65
CA ALA A 71 3.23 -1.84 0.45
C ALA A 71 4.30 -1.56 1.51
N VAL A 72 3.87 -1.07 2.67
CA VAL A 72 4.76 -0.65 3.75
C VAL A 72 4.29 -1.19 5.11
N THR A 73 3.85 -2.46 5.12
CA THR A 73 3.58 -3.15 6.38
C THR A 73 4.90 -3.53 7.06
N LEU A 74 4.83 -4.05 8.28
CA LEU A 74 6.03 -4.47 9.02
C LEU A 74 6.60 -5.80 8.52
N ASP A 75 5.85 -6.52 7.69
CA ASP A 75 6.25 -7.83 7.15
C ASP A 75 6.66 -7.68 5.69
N GLU A 76 7.96 -7.83 5.40
CA GLU A 76 8.46 -7.66 4.03
C GLU A 76 7.91 -8.70 3.06
N ASN A 77 7.65 -9.93 3.51
CA ASN A 77 7.05 -10.95 2.67
C ASN A 77 5.63 -10.58 2.27
N GLU A 78 4.87 -10.04 3.20
CA GLU A 78 3.54 -9.54 2.91
C GLU A 78 3.59 -8.39 1.91
N ASN A 79 4.56 -7.49 2.06
CA ASN A 79 4.74 -6.37 1.14
C ASN A 79 5.01 -6.85 -0.28
N ILE A 80 5.90 -7.82 -0.42
CA ILE A 80 6.22 -8.40 -1.73
C ILE A 80 5.01 -9.10 -2.33
N ASN A 81 4.34 -9.94 -1.55
CA ASN A 81 3.19 -10.70 -2.02
C ASN A 81 2.02 -9.79 -2.43
N SER A 82 1.73 -8.77 -1.65
CA SER A 82 0.64 -7.85 -1.97
C SER A 82 0.93 -7.07 -3.25
N CYS A 83 2.18 -6.70 -3.48
CA CYS A 83 2.59 -6.03 -4.72
C CYS A 83 2.41 -6.93 -5.94
N ILE A 84 2.75 -8.21 -5.81
CA ILE A 84 2.56 -9.17 -6.90
C ILE A 84 1.07 -9.31 -7.23
N ILE A 85 0.23 -9.43 -6.20
CA ILE A 85 -1.22 -9.54 -6.40
C ILE A 85 -1.78 -8.27 -7.01
N ALA A 86 -1.39 -7.11 -6.51
CA ALA A 86 -1.87 -5.83 -7.02
C ALA A 86 -1.48 -5.63 -8.48
N HIS A 87 -0.25 -5.97 -8.84
CA HIS A 87 0.21 -5.88 -10.21
C HIS A 87 -0.62 -6.80 -11.13
N THR A 88 -0.84 -8.02 -10.68
CA THR A 88 -1.65 -9.00 -11.43
C THR A 88 -3.08 -8.50 -11.63
N LEU A 89 -3.63 -7.78 -10.64
CA LEU A 89 -4.97 -7.20 -10.74
C LEU A 89 -5.06 -6.00 -11.67
N GLY A 90 -3.93 -5.35 -11.97
CA GLY A 90 -3.93 -4.22 -12.89
C GLY A 90 -3.28 -2.93 -12.38
N ALA A 91 -2.72 -2.92 -11.19
CA ALA A 91 -2.00 -1.75 -10.69
C ALA A 91 -0.84 -1.44 -11.62
N LYS A 92 -0.69 -0.17 -12.00
CA LYS A 92 0.30 0.22 -13.00
C LYS A 92 1.71 0.18 -12.47
N LYS A 93 1.90 0.57 -11.20
CA LYS A 93 3.21 0.60 -10.57
C LYS A 93 3.09 0.12 -9.14
N THR A 94 4.03 -0.70 -8.69
CA THR A 94 4.04 -1.23 -7.32
C THR A 94 5.38 -0.97 -6.67
N VAL A 95 5.36 -0.67 -5.37
CA VAL A 95 6.55 -0.44 -4.56
C VAL A 95 6.39 -1.21 -3.26
N ALA A 96 7.37 -2.06 -2.94
CA ALA A 96 7.36 -2.83 -1.71
C ALA A 96 8.52 -2.41 -0.81
N MET A 97 8.22 -2.16 0.46
CA MET A 97 9.27 -1.91 1.45
C MET A 97 9.90 -3.23 1.88
N VAL A 98 11.22 -3.32 1.81
CA VAL A 98 11.98 -4.49 2.22
C VAL A 98 13.13 -4.06 3.12
N ASN A 99 13.43 -4.88 4.12
CA ASN A 99 14.47 -4.60 5.10
C ASN A 99 15.63 -5.57 5.03
N ASP A 100 15.52 -6.61 4.19
CA ASP A 100 16.57 -7.61 4.01
C ASP A 100 17.55 -7.11 2.95
N ASP A 101 18.85 -7.15 3.27
CA ASP A 101 19.90 -6.68 2.37
C ASP A 101 19.90 -7.39 1.01
N GLU A 102 19.44 -8.65 0.97
CA GLU A 102 19.33 -9.39 -0.30
C GLU A 102 18.37 -8.71 -1.26
N TYR A 103 17.29 -8.13 -0.75
CA TYR A 103 16.30 -7.46 -1.57
C TYR A 103 16.70 -6.03 -1.94
N MET A 104 17.77 -5.53 -1.36
CA MET A 104 18.27 -4.20 -1.65
C MET A 104 19.19 -4.16 -2.87
N GLU A 105 19.51 -5.30 -3.45
CA GLU A 105 20.28 -5.36 -4.69
C GLU A 105 19.46 -4.78 -5.84
N GLU A 106 20.12 -4.01 -6.68
CA GLU A 106 19.45 -3.23 -7.72
C GLU A 106 18.54 -4.06 -8.63
N ASN A 107 19.02 -5.22 -9.06
CA ASN A 107 18.25 -6.07 -9.97
C ASN A 107 16.99 -6.64 -9.32
N VAL A 108 17.03 -6.89 -8.01
CA VAL A 108 15.86 -7.40 -7.27
C VAL A 108 14.85 -6.27 -7.07
N LEU A 109 15.32 -5.08 -6.74
CA LEU A 109 14.44 -3.92 -6.56
C LEU A 109 13.64 -3.62 -7.83
N GLN A 110 14.25 -3.78 -9.00
CA GLN A 110 13.56 -3.53 -10.26
C GLN A 110 12.40 -4.48 -10.51
N MET A 111 12.42 -5.67 -9.93
CA MET A 111 11.34 -6.65 -10.08
C MET A 111 10.04 -6.20 -9.40
N TYR A 112 10.13 -5.32 -8.43
CA TYR A 112 8.98 -4.90 -7.61
C TYR A 112 8.59 -3.44 -7.79
N LYS A 113 9.17 -2.79 -8.75
CA LYS A 113 8.85 -1.40 -9.06
C LYS A 113 7.81 -1.27 -10.15
#